data_fc635bb185950cc43d56284a49a568ca
#
_entry.id   fc635bb185950cc43d56284a49a568ca
#
_cell.length_a   1.000
_cell.length_b   1.000
_cell.length_c   1.000
_cell.angle_alpha   90.00
_cell.angle_beta   90.00
_cell.angle_gamma   90.00
#
_symmetry.space_group_name_H-M   'P 1'
#
loop_
_entity.id
_entity.type
_entity.pdbx_description
1 polymer ?
#
loop_
_entity_poly.entity_id
_entity_poly.type
_entity_poly.pdbx_seq_one_letter_code
_entity_poly.pdbx_strand_id
1 'polypeptide(L)'
;MLKTRSPEIKNKAYVWRREPTIHKIEHPSRIDRARALGYKAKQGIIVVRIRVGRGGMRKQRPVSGRRPKHIGVVHIKQSISMKRVAERRVNEKYLNLRVMGSYLLYQDGMYSWFEVILVDTNHPAIIKDKEMRSRINFN
;
A
#
# COMPACT_ATOMS: atom_id res chain seq x y z
N MET A 1 -5.95 11.11 16.60
CA MET A 1 -5.25 9.97 17.20
C MET A 1 -5.55 8.73 16.37
N LEU A 2 -4.54 8.15 15.73
CA LEU A 2 -4.69 6.97 14.88
C LEU A 2 -5.00 5.73 15.75
N LYS A 3 -6.21 5.20 15.68
CA LYS A 3 -6.64 3.93 16.30
C LYS A 3 -5.99 2.71 15.63
N THR A 4 -4.67 2.76 15.37
CA THR A 4 -3.90 1.68 14.73
C THR A 4 -3.34 0.65 15.73
N ARG A 5 -3.73 0.75 16.99
CA ARG A 5 -3.22 -0.10 18.08
C ARG A 5 -4.29 -1.05 18.65
N SER A 6 -5.08 -1.70 17.81
CA SER A 6 -5.82 -2.83 18.34
C SER A 6 -4.81 -3.92 18.75
N PRO A 7 -4.89 -4.48 19.96
CA PRO A 7 -3.95 -5.50 20.45
C PRO A 7 -3.90 -6.71 19.51
N GLU A 8 -5.00 -7.06 18.88
CA GLU A 8 -5.10 -8.15 17.90
C GLU A 8 -4.21 -7.94 16.67
N ILE A 9 -4.15 -6.73 16.12
CA ILE A 9 -3.30 -6.41 14.96
C ILE A 9 -1.83 -6.45 15.35
N LYS A 10 -1.48 -5.95 16.53
CA LYS A 10 -0.11 -6.00 17.05
C LYS A 10 0.38 -7.44 17.20
N ASN A 11 -0.47 -8.34 17.70
CA ASN A 11 -0.14 -9.75 17.87
C ASN A 11 0.05 -10.50 16.55
N LYS A 12 -0.60 -10.05 15.46
CA LYS A 12 -0.41 -10.63 14.13
C LYS A 12 0.86 -10.12 13.42
N ALA A 13 1.44 -9.01 13.85
CA ALA A 13 2.57 -8.37 13.18
C ALA A 13 3.82 -9.27 13.11
N TYR A 14 4.04 -10.16 14.09
CA TYR A 14 5.16 -11.10 14.05
C TYR A 14 5.04 -12.12 12.90
N VAL A 15 3.83 -12.57 12.57
CA VAL A 15 3.55 -13.43 11.42
C VAL A 15 3.81 -12.66 10.12
N TRP A 16 3.29 -11.43 10.02
CA TRP A 16 3.43 -10.61 8.81
C TRP A 16 4.87 -10.25 8.45
N ARG A 17 5.79 -10.25 9.42
CA ARG A 17 7.23 -10.05 9.16
C ARG A 17 7.85 -11.22 8.41
N ARG A 18 7.31 -12.43 8.58
CA ARG A 18 7.78 -13.65 7.92
C ARG A 18 7.13 -13.89 6.56
N GLU A 19 5.97 -13.28 6.31
CA GLU A 19 5.26 -13.37 5.05
C GLU A 19 6.01 -12.64 3.92
N PRO A 20 5.72 -12.99 2.65
CA PRO A 20 6.22 -12.24 1.50
C PRO A 20 5.87 -10.76 1.59
N THR A 21 6.70 -9.91 0.96
CA THR A 21 6.49 -8.45 0.95
C THR A 21 5.12 -8.04 0.41
N ILE A 22 4.64 -8.77 -0.61
CA ILE A 22 3.31 -8.61 -1.20
C ILE A 22 2.59 -9.94 -1.08
N HIS A 23 1.54 -9.98 -0.28
CA HIS A 23 0.77 -11.17 0.06
C HIS A 23 -0.71 -10.94 -0.19
N LYS A 24 -1.33 -11.84 -0.99
CA LYS A 24 -2.79 -11.83 -1.21
C LYS A 24 -3.47 -12.39 0.05
N ILE A 25 -4.49 -11.71 0.52
CA ILE A 25 -5.30 -12.13 1.67
C ILE A 25 -6.75 -12.39 1.24
N GLU A 26 -7.41 -13.33 1.90
CA GLU A 26 -8.80 -13.70 1.60
C GLU A 26 -9.77 -12.62 2.07
N HIS A 27 -9.54 -12.09 3.27
CA HIS A 27 -10.40 -11.08 3.87
C HIS A 27 -9.58 -9.89 4.38
N PRO A 28 -10.11 -8.65 4.25
CA PRO A 28 -9.43 -7.48 4.80
C PRO A 28 -9.39 -7.56 6.33
N SER A 29 -8.26 -7.18 6.92
CA SER A 29 -8.10 -7.18 8.39
C SER A 29 -8.94 -6.08 9.06
N ARG A 30 -9.27 -5.01 8.32
CA ARG A 30 -10.12 -3.92 8.76
C ARG A 30 -11.26 -3.70 7.79
N ILE A 31 -12.36 -4.41 8.05
CA ILE A 31 -13.52 -4.43 7.15
C ILE A 31 -14.22 -3.06 7.06
N ASP A 32 -14.22 -2.29 8.16
CA ASP A 32 -14.72 -0.91 8.23
C ASP A 32 -14.03 0.00 7.22
N ARG A 33 -12.70 -0.04 7.20
CA ARG A 33 -11.89 0.75 6.28
C ARG A 33 -11.96 0.26 4.84
N ALA A 34 -11.99 -1.06 4.66
CA ALA A 34 -12.12 -1.64 3.34
C ALA A 34 -13.45 -1.26 2.68
N ARG A 35 -14.56 -1.37 3.43
CA ARG A 35 -15.90 -0.99 2.92
C ARG A 35 -16.00 0.49 2.59
N ALA A 36 -15.40 1.36 3.39
CA ALA A 36 -15.34 2.81 3.10
C ALA A 36 -14.64 3.11 1.77
N LEU A 37 -13.69 2.26 1.34
CA LEU A 37 -13.01 2.37 0.06
C LEU A 37 -13.72 1.61 -1.08
N GLY A 38 -14.88 1.03 -0.81
CA GLY A 38 -15.69 0.33 -1.81
C GLY A 38 -15.46 -1.18 -1.89
N TYR A 39 -14.75 -1.77 -0.92
CA TYR A 39 -14.61 -3.24 -0.87
C TYR A 39 -15.97 -3.92 -0.72
N LYS A 40 -16.20 -4.91 -1.56
CA LYS A 40 -17.30 -5.88 -1.46
C LYS A 40 -16.73 -7.29 -1.55
N ALA A 41 -17.29 -8.23 -0.77
CA ALA A 41 -16.87 -9.64 -0.79
C ALA A 41 -17.51 -10.35 -2.00
N LYS A 42 -16.96 -10.09 -3.19
CA LYS A 42 -17.40 -10.74 -4.43
C LYS A 42 -16.22 -10.99 -5.37
N GLN A 43 -16.44 -11.87 -6.33
CA GLN A 43 -15.46 -12.18 -7.36
C GLN A 43 -15.07 -10.92 -8.13
N GLY A 44 -13.80 -10.83 -8.53
CA GLY A 44 -13.24 -9.67 -9.19
C GLY A 44 -12.71 -8.60 -8.25
N ILE A 45 -12.85 -8.74 -6.92
CA ILE A 45 -12.22 -7.86 -5.94
C ILE A 45 -11.26 -8.68 -5.08
N ILE A 46 -10.02 -8.25 -5.00
CA ILE A 46 -9.01 -8.88 -4.15
C ILE A 46 -8.37 -7.87 -3.21
N VAL A 47 -7.88 -8.35 -2.09
CA VAL A 47 -7.14 -7.55 -1.11
C VAL A 47 -5.73 -8.08 -1.00
N VAL A 48 -4.79 -7.16 -1.02
CA VAL A 48 -3.35 -7.48 -0.96
C VAL A 48 -2.73 -6.72 0.19
N ARG A 49 -2.05 -7.43 1.09
CA ARG A 49 -1.23 -6.83 2.12
C ARG A 49 0.17 -6.62 1.60
N ILE A 50 0.71 -5.42 1.80
CA ILE A 50 2.07 -5.07 1.42
C ILE A 50 2.84 -4.46 2.59
N ARG A 51 4.09 -4.85 2.72
CA ARG A 51 5.06 -4.31 3.67
C ARG A 51 5.97 -3.30 2.97
N VAL A 52 6.06 -2.10 3.51
CA VAL A 52 6.94 -1.03 3.03
C VAL A 52 7.92 -0.66 4.14
N GLY A 53 9.21 -0.63 3.83
CA GLY A 53 10.26 -0.19 4.77
C GLY A 53 10.04 1.25 5.20
N ARG A 54 10.26 1.54 6.48
CA ARG A 54 10.26 2.89 7.03
C ARG A 54 11.63 3.55 6.88
N GLY A 55 11.65 4.86 7.00
CA GLY A 55 12.85 5.67 6.93
C GLY A 55 12.80 6.66 5.79
N GLY A 56 13.78 7.56 5.80
CA GLY A 56 13.98 8.53 4.74
C GLY A 56 14.80 7.96 3.59
N MET A 57 14.80 8.68 2.50
CA MET A 57 15.68 8.42 1.37
C MET A 57 17.10 8.85 1.75
N ARG A 58 18.03 7.89 1.77
CA ARG A 58 19.46 8.19 1.94
C ARG A 58 20.08 8.40 0.57
N LYS A 59 20.66 9.58 0.37
CA LYS A 59 21.41 9.89 -0.84
C LYS A 59 22.89 9.91 -0.52
N GLN A 60 23.68 9.22 -1.31
CA GLN A 60 25.14 9.18 -1.16
C GLN A 60 25.71 10.55 -1.51
N ARG A 61 26.64 11.04 -0.69
CA ARG A 61 27.36 12.28 -0.97
C ARG A 61 28.36 12.09 -2.11
N PRO A 62 28.64 13.12 -2.91
CA PRO A 62 29.72 13.10 -3.87
C PRO A 62 31.06 12.81 -3.18
N VAL A 63 31.88 11.92 -3.74
CA VAL A 63 33.06 11.35 -3.05
C VAL A 63 34.39 11.90 -3.57
N SER A 64 34.45 12.52 -4.75
CA SER A 64 35.70 12.97 -5.34
C SER A 64 35.57 14.26 -6.14
N GLY A 65 36.70 14.98 -6.28
CA GLY A 65 36.82 16.12 -7.17
C GLY A 65 36.02 17.37 -6.79
N ARG A 66 35.58 17.52 -5.51
CA ARG A 66 34.75 18.65 -5.08
C ARG A 66 35.29 19.33 -3.84
N ARG A 67 35.18 20.67 -3.80
CA ARG A 67 35.45 21.46 -2.60
C ARG A 67 34.38 21.15 -1.52
N PRO A 68 34.70 21.30 -0.21
CA PRO A 68 33.77 21.00 0.89
C PRO A 68 32.40 21.65 0.76
N LYS A 69 32.27 22.87 0.30
CA LYS A 69 31.01 23.57 0.07
C LYS A 69 30.12 22.92 -1.03
N HIS A 70 30.67 22.09 -1.89
CA HIS A 70 29.96 21.37 -2.97
C HIS A 70 29.74 19.89 -2.69
N ILE A 71 30.11 19.42 -1.49
CA ILE A 71 29.90 18.01 -1.07
C ILE A 71 28.50 17.80 -0.46
N GLY A 72 27.79 18.86 -0.13
CA GLY A 72 26.44 18.78 0.42
C GLY A 72 25.43 18.23 -0.58
N VAL A 73 24.50 17.40 -0.09
CA VAL A 73 23.33 16.99 -0.86
C VAL A 73 22.16 17.85 -0.46
N VAL A 74 21.74 18.71 -1.37
CA VAL A 74 20.62 19.65 -1.17
C VAL A 74 19.33 18.95 -1.63
N HIS A 75 18.22 19.22 -0.93
CA HIS A 75 16.87 18.72 -1.29
C HIS A 75 16.70 17.21 -1.27
N ILE A 76 17.12 16.55 -0.18
CA ILE A 76 16.75 15.15 0.06
C ILE A 76 15.34 15.12 0.68
N LYS A 77 14.33 15.20 -0.15
CA LYS A 77 12.94 14.99 0.29
C LYS A 77 12.33 13.81 -0.45
N GLN A 78 11.65 12.95 0.29
CA GLN A 78 10.86 11.90 -0.30
C GLN A 78 9.60 12.55 -0.89
N SER A 79 9.49 12.54 -2.22
CA SER A 79 8.37 13.15 -2.95
C SER A 79 7.09 12.31 -2.93
N ILE A 80 7.19 11.02 -2.57
CA ILE A 80 6.10 10.06 -2.63
C ILE A 80 5.82 9.51 -1.23
N SER A 81 4.56 9.51 -0.81
CA SER A 81 4.14 8.91 0.45
C SER A 81 4.32 7.38 0.45
N MET A 82 4.54 6.78 1.62
CA MET A 82 4.64 5.32 1.76
C MET A 82 3.39 4.58 1.28
N LYS A 83 2.22 5.19 1.45
CA LYS A 83 0.96 4.68 0.92
C LYS A 83 1.03 4.55 -0.62
N ARG A 84 1.48 5.60 -1.31
CA ARG A 84 1.59 5.60 -2.77
C ARG A 84 2.70 4.66 -3.28
N VAL A 85 3.76 4.48 -2.51
CA VAL A 85 4.78 3.46 -2.80
C VAL A 85 4.18 2.05 -2.72
N ALA A 86 3.33 1.79 -1.72
CA ALA A 86 2.62 0.53 -1.58
C ALA A 86 1.70 0.25 -2.79
N GLU A 87 0.87 1.23 -3.15
CA GLU A 87 -0.03 1.15 -4.30
C GLU A 87 0.73 0.88 -5.60
N ARG A 88 1.82 1.61 -5.86
CA ARG A 88 2.64 1.44 -7.06
C ARG A 88 3.24 0.03 -7.15
N ARG A 89 3.87 -0.47 -6.09
CA ARG A 89 4.47 -1.82 -6.07
C ARG A 89 3.45 -2.94 -6.26
N VAL A 90 2.25 -2.75 -5.72
CA VAL A 90 1.16 -3.72 -5.92
C VAL A 90 0.66 -3.66 -7.35
N ASN A 91 0.50 -2.48 -7.92
CA ASN A 91 0.08 -2.30 -9.32
C ASN A 91 1.10 -2.88 -10.31
N GLU A 92 2.39 -2.73 -10.03
CA GLU A 92 3.47 -3.34 -10.83
C GLU A 92 3.42 -4.88 -10.82
N LYS A 93 2.95 -5.48 -9.72
CA LYS A 93 2.80 -6.94 -9.62
C LYS A 93 1.50 -7.47 -10.23
N TYR A 94 0.42 -6.69 -10.19
CA TYR A 94 -0.92 -7.08 -10.64
C TYR A 94 -1.38 -6.18 -11.79
N LEU A 95 -0.75 -6.32 -12.94
CA LEU A 95 -0.98 -5.46 -14.12
C LEU A 95 -2.42 -5.47 -14.62
N ASN A 96 -3.13 -6.60 -14.47
CA ASN A 96 -4.51 -6.75 -14.93
C ASN A 96 -5.54 -6.16 -13.96
N LEU A 97 -5.11 -5.68 -12.78
CA LEU A 97 -5.99 -5.22 -11.74
C LEU A 97 -5.79 -3.72 -11.49
N ARG A 98 -6.88 -3.01 -11.26
CA ARG A 98 -6.84 -1.59 -10.92
C ARG A 98 -6.91 -1.39 -9.41
N VAL A 99 -6.11 -0.48 -8.88
CA VAL A 99 -6.16 -0.09 -7.46
C VAL A 99 -7.39 0.78 -7.22
N MET A 100 -8.28 0.33 -6.33
CA MET A 100 -9.41 1.13 -5.84
C MET A 100 -9.00 2.07 -4.71
N GLY A 101 -8.14 1.59 -3.83
CA GLY A 101 -7.65 2.37 -2.70
C GLY A 101 -6.82 1.53 -1.76
N SER A 102 -6.25 2.20 -0.76
CA SER A 102 -5.43 1.54 0.25
C SER A 102 -5.53 2.24 1.60
N TYR A 103 -5.21 1.52 2.66
CA TYR A 103 -5.15 2.06 4.02
C TYR A 103 -4.00 1.47 4.82
N LEU A 104 -3.54 2.27 5.77
CA LEU A 104 -2.53 1.83 6.74
C LEU A 104 -3.17 0.86 7.72
N LEU A 105 -2.58 -0.32 7.84
CA LEU A 105 -2.99 -1.36 8.77
C LEU A 105 -2.24 -1.25 10.10
N TYR A 106 -0.92 -1.32 10.03
CA TYR A 106 -0.04 -1.30 11.18
C TYR A 106 1.32 -0.68 10.83
N GLN A 107 2.02 -0.18 11.83
CA GLN A 107 3.34 0.39 11.68
C GLN A 107 4.20 0.03 12.90
N ASP A 108 5.39 -0.49 12.64
CA ASP A 108 6.42 -0.72 13.66
C ASP A 108 7.65 0.18 13.45
N GLY A 109 8.75 -0.12 14.12
CA GLY A 109 10.01 0.62 13.98
C GLY A 109 10.64 0.53 12.59
N MET A 110 10.48 -0.62 11.89
CA MET A 110 11.15 -0.92 10.63
C MET A 110 10.23 -0.86 9.42
N TYR A 111 8.94 -1.19 9.59
CA TYR A 111 8.00 -1.39 8.49
C TYR A 111 6.65 -0.71 8.74
N SER A 112 5.99 -0.39 7.62
CA SER A 112 4.58 -0.02 7.57
C SER A 112 3.83 -1.02 6.70
N TRP A 113 2.73 -1.58 7.20
CA TRP A 113 1.87 -2.49 6.46
C TRP A 113 0.65 -1.76 5.95
N PHE A 114 0.39 -1.94 4.67
CA PHE A 114 -0.80 -1.40 4.01
C PHE A 114 -1.63 -2.55 3.44
N GLU A 115 -2.93 -2.39 3.43
CA GLU A 115 -3.83 -3.22 2.63
C GLU A 115 -4.30 -2.40 1.43
N VAL A 116 -4.15 -3.00 0.26
CA VAL A 116 -4.51 -2.42 -1.03
C VAL A 116 -5.65 -3.23 -1.61
N ILE A 117 -6.73 -2.56 -1.98
CA ILE A 117 -7.91 -3.15 -2.61
C ILE A 117 -7.74 -3.00 -4.11
N LEU A 118 -7.81 -4.13 -4.80
CA LEU A 118 -7.71 -4.23 -6.25
C LEU A 118 -9.02 -4.73 -6.84
N VAL A 119 -9.32 -4.28 -8.03
CA VAL A 119 -10.50 -4.69 -8.78
C VAL A 119 -10.10 -5.11 -10.19
N ASP A 120 -10.68 -6.19 -10.65
CA ASP A 120 -10.62 -6.62 -12.04
C ASP A 120 -11.73 -5.92 -12.83
N THR A 121 -11.35 -4.96 -13.64
CA THR A 121 -12.28 -4.16 -14.44
C THR A 121 -12.98 -4.96 -15.53
N ASN A 122 -12.39 -6.08 -15.96
CA ASN A 122 -12.91 -6.94 -17.03
C ASN A 122 -13.76 -8.10 -16.50
N HIS A 123 -13.82 -8.28 -15.18
CA HIS A 123 -14.58 -9.36 -14.59
C HIS A 123 -16.11 -9.15 -14.77
N PRO A 124 -16.88 -10.15 -15.27
CA PRO A 124 -18.32 -10.01 -15.54
C PRO A 124 -19.14 -9.54 -14.34
N ALA A 125 -18.80 -10.01 -13.12
CA ALA A 125 -19.47 -9.60 -11.89
C ALA A 125 -19.25 -8.10 -11.55
N ILE A 126 -18.14 -7.52 -11.99
CA ILE A 126 -17.84 -6.10 -11.81
C ILE A 126 -18.51 -5.27 -12.91
N ILE A 127 -18.49 -5.73 -14.15
CA ILE A 127 -19.13 -5.05 -15.27
C ILE A 127 -20.63 -4.89 -15.06
N LYS A 128 -21.30 -5.93 -14.51
CA LYS A 128 -22.75 -5.90 -14.23
C LYS A 128 -23.12 -4.98 -13.04
N ASP A 129 -22.20 -4.65 -12.17
CA ASP A 129 -22.46 -3.81 -10.99
C ASP A 129 -22.32 -2.33 -11.33
N LYS A 130 -23.45 -1.62 -11.45
CA LYS A 130 -23.50 -0.19 -11.78
C LYS A 130 -22.75 0.67 -10.76
N GLU A 131 -22.82 0.35 -9.47
CA GLU A 131 -22.14 1.09 -8.40
C GLU A 131 -20.61 0.95 -8.53
N MET A 132 -20.13 -0.27 -8.79
CA MET A 132 -18.70 -0.52 -8.97
C MET A 132 -18.16 0.17 -10.23
N ARG A 133 -18.89 0.14 -11.32
CA ARG A 133 -18.51 0.87 -12.56
C ARG A 133 -18.37 2.36 -12.32
N SER A 134 -19.32 2.96 -11.62
CA SER A 134 -19.25 4.38 -11.27
C SER A 134 -18.00 4.69 -10.47
N ARG A 135 -17.70 3.92 -9.42
CA ARG A 135 -16.51 4.11 -8.57
C ARG A 135 -15.19 3.93 -9.32
N ILE A 136 -15.13 2.99 -10.28
CA ILE A 136 -13.92 2.73 -11.08
C ILE A 136 -13.65 3.88 -12.07
N ASN A 137 -14.70 4.49 -12.64
CA ASN A 137 -14.57 5.56 -13.61
C ASN A 137 -14.19 6.91 -12.98
N PHE A 138 -14.43 7.09 -11.67
CA PHE A 138 -14.09 8.32 -10.94
C PHE A 138 -12.66 8.36 -10.38
N ASN A 139 -11.87 7.30 -10.48
CA ASN A 139 -10.46 7.20 -10.09
C ASN A 139 -9.61 6.90 -11.34
#